data_510f3a3b7baed3070d09fa489864643b
#
_entry.id   510f3a3b7baed3070d09fa489864643b
#
_cell.length_a   1.000
_cell.length_b   1.000
_cell.length_c   1.000
_cell.angle_alpha   90.00
_cell.angle_beta   90.00
_cell.angle_gamma   90.00
#
_symmetry.space_group_name_H-M   'P 1'
#
loop_
_entity.id
_entity.type
_entity.pdbx_description
1 polymer ?
#
loop_
_entity_poly.entity_id
_entity_poly.type
_entity_poly.pdbx_seq_one_letter_code
_entity_poly.pdbx_strand_id
1 'polypeptide(L)'
;RVLFRSREVNDEVVRIMVVGLVELGVLKGEVDQLIAEQAHRQFFMHGLSHWLGLDVHDVGHYGTPSRDRLLEPGMVLTVEPGLYIAPDADVPAEYRGIGIRIEDDIVITADGNENLTATVVKDADAIEALMAAARS
;
A
#
# COMPACT_ATOMS: atom_id res chain seq x y z
N ARG A 1 -8.34 23.15 5.20
CA ARG A 1 -8.76 22.05 4.30
C ARG A 1 -7.50 21.47 3.70
N VAL A 2 -7.07 20.31 4.16
CA VAL A 2 -5.93 19.61 3.57
C VAL A 2 -6.45 18.85 2.34
N LEU A 3 -6.00 19.24 1.14
CA LEU A 3 -6.35 18.56 -0.10
C LEU A 3 -5.18 17.67 -0.48
N PHE A 4 -5.35 16.35 -0.36
CA PHE A 4 -4.39 15.39 -0.84
C PHE A 4 -4.62 15.06 -2.31
N ARG A 5 -3.54 14.79 -3.03
CA ARG A 5 -3.57 14.22 -4.36
C ARG A 5 -3.28 12.72 -4.28
N SER A 6 -3.88 11.94 -5.14
CA SER A 6 -3.68 10.49 -5.15
C SER A 6 -2.19 10.11 -5.28
N ARG A 7 -1.42 10.87 -6.07
CA ARG A 7 0.01 10.65 -6.23
C ARG A 7 0.80 10.95 -4.95
N GLU A 8 0.46 12.02 -4.22
CA GLU A 8 1.15 12.38 -2.98
C GLU A 8 1.04 11.26 -1.93
N VAL A 9 -0.12 10.62 -1.84
CA VAL A 9 -0.32 9.45 -0.97
C VAL A 9 0.54 8.27 -1.42
N ASN A 10 0.58 7.98 -2.72
CA ASN A 10 1.42 6.94 -3.27
C ASN A 10 2.91 7.18 -3.00
N ASP A 11 3.38 8.40 -3.22
CA ASP A 11 4.79 8.75 -3.06
C ASP A 11 5.23 8.64 -1.60
N GLU A 12 4.37 8.99 -0.65
CA GLU A 12 4.61 8.82 0.78
C GLU A 12 4.70 7.34 1.15
N VAL A 13 3.77 6.51 0.67
CA VAL A 13 3.82 5.06 0.91
C VAL A 13 5.06 4.42 0.30
N VAL A 14 5.43 4.80 -0.92
CA VAL A 14 6.68 4.34 -1.55
C VAL A 14 7.89 4.69 -0.70
N ARG A 15 7.93 5.91 -0.14
CA ARG A 15 9.02 6.33 0.76
C ARG A 15 9.08 5.46 2.01
N ILE A 16 7.96 5.23 2.67
CA ILE A 16 7.86 4.37 3.86
C ILE A 16 8.36 2.95 3.53
N MET A 17 7.92 2.39 2.42
CA MET A 17 8.34 1.06 1.98
C MET A 17 9.83 0.99 1.69
N VAL A 18 10.41 1.97 0.98
CA VAL A 18 11.85 2.00 0.68
C VAL A 18 12.68 2.11 1.94
N VAL A 19 12.28 2.97 2.89
CA VAL A 19 12.95 3.07 4.20
C VAL A 19 12.96 1.71 4.90
N GLY A 20 11.80 1.05 5.02
CA GLY A 20 11.71 -0.26 5.65
C GLY A 20 12.53 -1.34 4.92
N LEU A 21 12.54 -1.35 3.58
CA LEU A 21 13.33 -2.29 2.79
C LEU A 21 14.86 -2.08 2.97
N VAL A 22 15.29 -0.85 3.19
CA VAL A 22 16.69 -0.54 3.53
C VAL A 22 17.03 -0.99 4.95
N GLU A 23 16.16 -0.73 5.93
CA GLU A 23 16.34 -1.17 7.31
C GLU A 23 16.41 -2.70 7.44
N LEU A 24 15.62 -3.42 6.64
CA LEU A 24 15.66 -4.89 6.56
C LEU A 24 16.85 -5.44 5.75
N GLY A 25 17.65 -4.58 5.12
CA GLY A 25 18.77 -4.99 4.27
C GLY A 25 18.35 -5.63 2.95
N VAL A 26 17.08 -5.50 2.57
CA VAL A 26 16.53 -5.96 1.29
C VAL A 26 16.94 -5.02 0.15
N LEU A 27 16.94 -3.71 0.39
CA LEU A 27 17.55 -2.72 -0.49
C LEU A 27 18.82 -2.14 0.14
N LYS A 28 19.76 -1.73 -0.71
CA LYS A 28 21.02 -1.12 -0.28
C LYS A 28 21.26 0.17 -1.04
N GLY A 29 21.43 1.28 -0.34
CA GLY A 29 21.71 2.59 -0.91
C GLY A 29 20.97 3.70 -0.18
N GLU A 30 21.11 4.92 -0.71
CA GLU A 30 20.41 6.10 -0.22
C GLU A 30 18.93 6.07 -0.64
N VAL A 31 18.02 6.34 0.29
CA VAL A 31 16.56 6.23 0.11
C VAL A 31 16.08 7.07 -1.09
N ASP A 32 16.51 8.32 -1.19
CA ASP A 32 16.07 9.22 -2.27
C ASP A 32 16.54 8.74 -3.65
N GLN A 33 17.75 8.17 -3.73
CA GLN A 33 18.25 7.57 -4.96
C GLN A 33 17.46 6.32 -5.35
N LEU A 34 17.21 5.42 -4.39
CA LEU A 34 16.42 4.20 -4.62
C LEU A 34 15.00 4.51 -5.09
N ILE A 35 14.38 5.57 -4.55
CA ILE A 35 13.07 6.05 -5.01
C ILE A 35 13.16 6.57 -6.44
N ALA A 36 14.15 7.41 -6.75
CA ALA A 36 14.34 7.97 -8.08
C ALA A 36 14.60 6.88 -9.14
N GLU A 37 15.34 5.84 -8.80
CA GLU A 37 15.61 4.66 -9.63
C GLU A 37 14.45 3.66 -9.65
N GLN A 38 13.39 3.91 -8.88
CA GLN A 38 12.23 3.02 -8.74
C GLN A 38 12.61 1.59 -8.26
N ALA A 39 13.64 1.46 -7.43
CA ALA A 39 14.15 0.18 -6.94
C ALA A 39 13.10 -0.66 -6.18
N HIS A 40 12.11 0.01 -5.57
CA HIS A 40 10.97 -0.65 -4.91
C HIS A 40 10.12 -1.50 -5.85
N ARG A 41 10.11 -1.22 -7.17
CA ARG A 41 9.22 -1.90 -8.13
C ARG A 41 9.50 -3.39 -8.29
N GLN A 42 10.67 -3.86 -7.92
CA GLN A 42 10.96 -5.28 -7.88
C GLN A 42 10.24 -6.03 -6.74
N PHE A 43 9.75 -5.30 -5.73
CA PHE A 43 9.03 -5.85 -4.57
C PHE A 43 7.59 -5.33 -4.46
N PHE A 44 7.32 -4.16 -4.99
CA PHE A 44 6.00 -3.52 -5.05
C PHE A 44 5.72 -3.08 -6.49
N MET A 45 5.15 -3.97 -7.28
CA MET A 45 5.01 -3.81 -8.74
C MET A 45 3.64 -3.31 -9.20
N HIS A 46 2.67 -3.20 -8.30
CA HIS A 46 1.31 -2.72 -8.62
C HIS A 46 1.04 -1.31 -8.09
N GLY A 47 -0.12 -0.75 -8.41
CA GLY A 47 -0.57 0.53 -7.85
C GLY A 47 -0.94 0.41 -6.38
N LEU A 48 -0.84 1.52 -5.65
CA LEU A 48 -1.24 1.58 -4.24
C LEU A 48 -2.75 1.48 -4.06
N SER A 49 -3.53 1.89 -5.05
CA SER A 49 -4.93 2.25 -4.85
C SER A 49 -5.72 2.12 -6.14
N HIS A 50 -6.98 1.75 -6.03
CA HIS A 50 -7.98 1.85 -7.09
C HIS A 50 -9.30 2.38 -6.54
N TRP A 51 -10.18 2.88 -7.44
CA TRP A 51 -11.53 3.24 -7.06
C TRP A 51 -12.33 2.01 -6.66
N LEU A 52 -13.13 2.17 -5.62
CA LEU A 52 -14.09 1.19 -5.15
C LEU A 52 -15.49 1.79 -5.29
N GLY A 53 -16.40 1.09 -5.98
CA GLY A 53 -17.75 1.55 -6.24
C GLY A 53 -18.70 0.38 -6.52
N LEU A 54 -19.43 0.43 -7.62
CA LEU A 54 -20.29 -0.69 -8.04
C LEU A 54 -19.45 -1.93 -8.36
N ASP A 55 -18.27 -1.72 -8.91
CA ASP A 55 -17.29 -2.77 -9.14
C ASP A 55 -16.12 -2.63 -8.14
N VAL A 56 -15.47 -3.74 -7.80
CA VAL A 56 -14.28 -3.76 -6.91
C VAL A 56 -13.17 -2.90 -7.52
N HIS A 57 -12.85 -3.10 -8.80
CA HIS A 57 -12.00 -2.22 -9.58
C HIS A 57 -12.89 -1.29 -10.41
N ASP A 58 -13.45 -0.29 -9.74
CA ASP A 58 -14.43 0.56 -10.39
C ASP A 58 -13.79 1.51 -11.40
N VAL A 59 -14.58 1.91 -12.37
CA VAL A 59 -14.17 2.88 -13.39
C VAL A 59 -14.01 4.26 -12.76
N GLY A 60 -13.04 5.01 -13.25
CA GLY A 60 -12.81 6.35 -12.73
C GLY A 60 -11.61 7.03 -13.35
N HIS A 61 -11.51 8.31 -13.12
CA HIS A 61 -10.42 9.12 -13.61
C HIS A 61 -9.41 9.40 -12.49
N TYR A 62 -8.19 8.92 -12.64
CA TYR A 62 -7.11 9.10 -11.65
C TYR A 62 -6.30 10.40 -11.85
N GLY A 63 -6.57 11.14 -12.89
CA GLY A 63 -5.76 12.27 -13.32
C GLY A 63 -5.01 11.98 -14.64
N THR A 64 -4.13 12.87 -15.00
CA THR A 64 -3.21 12.70 -16.14
C THR A 64 -1.77 12.82 -15.62
N PRO A 65 -0.74 12.40 -16.38
CA PRO A 65 0.65 12.57 -15.97
C PRO A 65 1.03 14.01 -15.62
N SER A 66 0.33 14.99 -16.23
CA SER A 66 0.54 16.43 -16.02
C SER A 66 -0.41 17.06 -15.00
N ARG A 67 -1.49 16.37 -14.61
CA ARG A 67 -2.51 16.92 -13.69
C ARG A 67 -3.10 15.80 -12.84
N ASP A 68 -2.51 15.64 -11.69
CA ASP A 68 -2.99 14.70 -10.68
C ASP A 68 -4.36 15.08 -10.14
N ARG A 69 -5.21 14.11 -9.83
CA ARG A 69 -6.56 14.36 -9.31
C ARG A 69 -6.52 14.65 -7.82
N LEU A 70 -7.24 15.68 -7.40
CA LEU A 70 -7.53 15.91 -5.99
C LEU A 70 -8.55 14.89 -5.49
N LEU A 71 -8.31 14.38 -4.30
CA LEU A 71 -9.28 13.55 -3.59
C LEU A 71 -10.37 14.46 -3.02
N GLU A 72 -11.61 14.13 -3.29
CA GLU A 72 -12.80 14.91 -2.92
C GLU A 72 -13.70 14.11 -1.98
N PRO A 73 -14.44 14.76 -1.07
CA PRO A 73 -15.40 14.07 -0.20
C PRO A 73 -16.39 13.20 -0.99
N GLY A 74 -16.60 11.99 -0.49
CA GLY A 74 -17.44 10.97 -1.13
C GLY A 74 -16.69 10.02 -2.06
N MET A 75 -15.43 10.26 -2.36
CA MET A 75 -14.60 9.28 -3.07
C MET A 75 -14.24 8.12 -2.14
N VAL A 76 -14.34 6.90 -2.67
CA VAL A 76 -13.92 5.67 -2.01
C VAL A 76 -12.82 5.01 -2.82
N LEU A 77 -11.74 4.63 -2.16
CA LEU A 77 -10.57 4.00 -2.78
C LEU A 77 -9.93 3.02 -1.82
N THR A 78 -9.23 2.03 -2.37
CA THR A 78 -8.37 1.14 -1.59
C THR A 78 -7.05 1.81 -1.24
N VAL A 79 -6.43 1.38 -0.15
CA VAL A 79 -5.01 1.61 0.17
C VAL A 79 -4.43 0.24 0.46
N GLU A 80 -3.66 -0.29 -0.48
CA GLU A 80 -3.27 -1.71 -0.52
C GLU A 80 -1.77 -1.91 -0.77
N PRO A 81 -0.89 -1.35 0.07
CA PRO A 81 0.53 -1.62 -0.07
C PRO A 81 0.82 -3.10 0.04
N GLY A 82 1.73 -3.60 -0.81
CA GLY A 82 2.13 -5.00 -0.80
C GLY A 82 3.61 -5.15 -1.09
N LEU A 83 4.23 -6.15 -0.46
CA LEU A 83 5.60 -6.56 -0.70
C LEU A 83 5.63 -8.01 -1.15
N TYR A 84 6.31 -8.30 -2.26
CA TYR A 84 6.41 -9.62 -2.85
C TYR A 84 7.87 -9.92 -3.18
N ILE A 85 8.46 -10.84 -2.44
CA ILE A 85 9.87 -11.20 -2.55
C ILE A 85 9.97 -12.58 -3.19
N ALA A 86 10.51 -12.65 -4.40
CA ALA A 86 10.66 -13.92 -5.11
C ALA A 86 11.57 -14.88 -4.33
N PRO A 87 11.35 -16.21 -4.44
CA PRO A 87 12.17 -17.20 -3.74
C PRO A 87 13.65 -17.18 -4.12
N ASP A 88 13.96 -16.68 -5.31
CA ASP A 88 15.30 -16.57 -5.87
C ASP A 88 15.87 -15.14 -5.84
N ALA A 89 15.19 -14.20 -5.17
CA ALA A 89 15.65 -12.82 -5.05
C ALA A 89 17.01 -12.74 -4.32
N ASP A 90 17.84 -11.77 -4.75
CA ASP A 90 19.12 -11.48 -4.08
C ASP A 90 18.91 -10.58 -2.85
N VAL A 91 18.32 -11.18 -1.83
CA VAL A 91 18.00 -10.55 -0.55
C VAL A 91 18.31 -11.53 0.59
N PRO A 92 18.33 -11.09 1.87
CA PRO A 92 18.47 -11.99 3.00
C PRO A 92 17.49 -13.17 2.93
N ALA A 93 18.00 -14.38 3.22
CA ALA A 93 17.29 -15.63 2.95
C ALA A 93 15.95 -15.74 3.70
N GLU A 94 15.86 -15.14 4.87
CA GLU A 94 14.67 -15.12 5.73
C GLU A 94 13.47 -14.40 5.11
N TYR A 95 13.68 -13.52 4.11
CA TYR A 95 12.61 -12.79 3.44
C TYR A 95 12.17 -13.39 2.11
N ARG A 96 12.92 -14.39 1.59
CA ARG A 96 12.63 -15.00 0.29
C ARG A 96 11.32 -15.77 0.29
N GLY A 97 10.54 -15.60 -0.75
CA GLY A 97 9.24 -16.25 -0.92
C GLY A 97 8.11 -15.64 -0.09
N ILE A 98 8.34 -14.52 0.59
CA ILE A 98 7.32 -13.82 1.36
C ILE A 98 6.53 -12.90 0.44
N GLY A 99 5.19 -13.00 0.51
CA GLY A 99 4.26 -12.06 -0.10
C GLY A 99 3.24 -11.60 0.93
N ILE A 100 3.15 -10.29 1.14
CA ILE A 100 2.21 -9.69 2.10
C ILE A 100 1.53 -8.49 1.42
N ARG A 101 0.20 -8.43 1.52
CA ARG A 101 -0.61 -7.25 1.23
C ARG A 101 -1.54 -6.99 2.41
N ILE A 102 -1.62 -5.73 2.82
CA ILE A 102 -2.61 -5.27 3.79
C ILE A 102 -3.42 -4.19 3.07
N GLU A 103 -4.73 -4.35 3.06
CA GLU A 103 -5.63 -3.50 2.29
C GLU A 103 -6.70 -2.90 3.20
N ASP A 104 -6.92 -1.61 3.05
CA ASP A 104 -8.00 -0.88 3.67
C ASP A 104 -8.82 -0.12 2.63
N ASP A 105 -10.14 -0.07 2.86
CA ASP A 105 -11.08 0.75 2.09
C ASP A 105 -11.24 2.11 2.78
N ILE A 106 -10.95 3.15 2.05
CA ILE A 106 -10.92 4.51 2.59
C ILE A 106 -11.96 5.38 1.90
N VAL A 107 -12.86 6.00 2.66
CA VAL A 107 -13.73 7.06 2.17
C VAL A 107 -13.15 8.43 2.51
N ILE A 108 -13.10 9.32 1.54
CA ILE A 108 -12.67 10.71 1.73
C ILE A 108 -13.83 11.50 2.33
N THR A 109 -13.58 12.22 3.40
CA THR A 109 -14.56 13.09 4.08
C THR A 109 -14.24 14.57 3.86
N ALA A 110 -15.10 15.46 4.34
CA ALA A 110 -14.91 16.90 4.20
C ALA A 110 -13.68 17.43 4.97
N ASP A 111 -13.26 16.73 6.02
CA ASP A 111 -12.21 17.12 6.97
C ASP A 111 -11.07 16.11 7.08
N GLY A 112 -11.14 14.99 6.34
CA GLY A 112 -10.11 13.97 6.36
C GLY A 112 -10.49 12.71 5.59
N ASN A 113 -10.44 11.58 6.27
CA ASN A 113 -10.83 10.28 5.73
C ASN A 113 -11.40 9.39 6.84
N GLU A 114 -12.09 8.34 6.45
CA GLU A 114 -12.56 7.28 7.33
C GLU A 114 -12.12 5.93 6.74
N ASN A 115 -11.56 5.07 7.60
CA ASN A 115 -11.21 3.71 7.23
C ASN A 115 -12.43 2.80 7.46
N LEU A 116 -13.06 2.35 6.38
CA LEU A 116 -14.26 1.51 6.42
C LEU A 116 -13.97 0.08 6.91
N THR A 117 -12.72 -0.37 6.77
CA THR A 117 -12.26 -1.71 7.16
C THR A 117 -11.42 -1.71 8.44
N ALA A 118 -11.49 -0.65 9.24
CA ALA A 118 -10.71 -0.50 10.48
C ALA A 118 -10.92 -1.66 11.48
N THR A 119 -12.07 -2.30 11.46
CA THR A 119 -12.42 -3.41 12.37
C THR A 119 -11.91 -4.77 11.87
N VAL A 120 -11.39 -4.86 10.65
CA VAL A 120 -10.81 -6.10 10.11
C VAL A 120 -9.48 -6.37 10.80
N VAL A 121 -9.32 -7.59 11.32
CA VAL A 121 -8.09 -8.00 12.00
C VAL A 121 -6.93 -8.08 10.99
N LYS A 122 -5.84 -7.37 11.26
CA LYS A 122 -4.64 -7.29 10.40
C LYS A 122 -3.35 -7.63 11.14
N ASP A 123 -3.36 -7.55 12.46
CA ASP A 123 -2.23 -7.94 13.30
C ASP A 123 -1.99 -9.45 13.23
N ALA A 124 -0.73 -9.86 13.07
CA ALA A 124 -0.36 -11.26 12.84
C ALA A 124 -0.76 -12.16 14.02
N ASP A 125 -0.48 -11.73 15.26
CA ASP A 125 -0.79 -12.53 16.45
C ASP A 125 -2.31 -12.65 16.65
N ALA A 126 -3.06 -11.57 16.35
CA ALA A 126 -4.51 -11.57 16.41
C ALA A 126 -5.13 -12.47 15.33
N ILE A 127 -4.57 -12.51 14.12
CA ILE A 127 -5.00 -13.44 13.06
C ILE A 127 -4.74 -14.89 13.49
N GLU A 128 -3.58 -15.20 14.03
CA GLU A 128 -3.24 -16.54 14.52
C GLU A 128 -4.17 -16.98 15.64
N ALA A 129 -4.47 -16.09 16.60
CA ALA A 129 -5.41 -16.36 17.66
C ALA A 129 -6.83 -16.62 17.13
N LEU A 130 -7.30 -15.83 16.17
CA LEU A 130 -8.61 -16.01 15.53
C LEU A 130 -8.69 -17.37 14.79
N MET A 131 -7.64 -17.73 14.05
CA MET A 131 -7.58 -19.00 13.33
C MET A 131 -7.52 -20.20 14.29
N ALA A 132 -6.82 -20.08 15.42
CA ALA A 132 -6.78 -21.13 16.44
C ALA A 132 -8.16 -21.33 17.10
N ALA A 133 -8.86 -20.25 17.43
CA ALA A 133 -10.21 -20.31 18.01
C ALA A 133 -11.24 -20.95 17.05
N ALA A 134 -11.10 -20.76 15.74
CA ALA A 134 -12.01 -21.34 14.76
C ALA A 134 -11.81 -22.86 14.54
N ARG A 135 -10.75 -23.45 15.08
CA ARG A 135 -10.43 -24.89 14.98
C ARG A 135 -10.81 -25.68 16.24
N SER A 136 -11.22 -24.99 17.29
CA SER A 136 -11.71 -25.56 18.56
C SER A 136 -13.24 -25.76 18.54
#